data_fb6978f5d41c0eae78f1560c426fe311
#
_entry.id   fb6978f5d41c0eae78f1560c426fe311
#
_cell.length_a   1.000
_cell.length_b   1.000
_cell.length_c   1.000
_cell.angle_alpha   90.00
_cell.angle_beta   90.00
_cell.angle_gamma   90.00
#
_symmetry.space_group_name_H-M   'P 1'
#
loop_
_entity.id
_entity.type
_entity.pdbx_description
1 polymer ?
#
loop_
_entity_poly.entity_id
_entity_poly.type
_entity_poly.pdbx_seq_one_letter_code
_entity_poly.pdbx_strand_id
1 'polypeptide(L)'
;MSLIPFFVNNVSTTLSAAATSTATTLSLSSTTNLPSSIPTGSFLPLTLNDVATGLVYEIVYVTAISGSNVTVERAQEGTGAQAWNTGDYIRCSPTAGTVAAINGSASEAFNASNLYASTGVFSNIQVFTSSGTFTVPAGVTKVKATVVGGGGGGSACNSTSTAASFSGGGGGSGGTAIGIYSVTPGQAITVTVGGGGGNSSNGSTSSFGSFCTATGGSGAGFTSTQVSAGAGGGSASGGDVNIDGGYGGDGQNSSYIFTGNGGASFFGGGGRAGSPNGTSGSAYGSGGGGAYNSTSGSGGAGTPGIVIVEW
;
A
#
# COMPACT_ATOMS: atom_id res chain seq x y z
N MET A 1 9.41 -12.26 28.99
CA MET A 1 8.52 -11.11 28.75
C MET A 1 9.12 -9.93 29.50
N SER A 2 9.29 -8.79 28.85
CA SER A 2 9.69 -7.56 29.56
C SER A 2 8.50 -7.09 30.40
N LEU A 3 8.72 -6.81 31.69
CA LEU A 3 7.68 -6.27 32.57
C LEU A 3 7.42 -4.81 32.19
N ILE A 4 6.16 -4.39 32.23
CA ILE A 4 5.73 -3.02 31.87
C ILE A 4 5.67 -2.18 33.16
N PRO A 5 6.30 -0.98 33.22
CA PRO A 5 6.19 -0.11 34.37
C PRO A 5 4.74 0.38 34.55
N PHE A 6 4.23 0.27 35.78
CA PHE A 6 2.93 0.75 36.20
C PHE A 6 3.12 1.86 37.23
N PHE A 7 2.54 3.02 37.01
CA PHE A 7 2.72 4.18 37.89
C PHE A 7 1.43 4.53 38.61
N VAL A 8 1.60 5.03 39.83
CA VAL A 8 0.54 5.62 40.62
C VAL A 8 0.97 7.00 41.11
N ASN A 9 0.01 7.88 41.32
CA ASN A 9 0.30 9.25 41.75
C ASN A 9 0.51 9.36 43.23
N ASN A 10 1.50 10.14 43.65
CA ASN A 10 1.66 10.63 45.03
C ASN A 10 1.80 9.52 46.10
N VAL A 11 2.41 8.40 45.77
CA VAL A 11 2.83 7.43 46.82
C VAL A 11 4.04 8.01 47.49
N SER A 12 3.89 8.30 48.79
CA SER A 12 4.95 8.72 49.69
C SER A 12 4.63 8.14 51.09
N THR A 13 5.48 7.26 51.55
CA THR A 13 5.32 6.54 52.84
C THR A 13 6.69 6.26 53.43
N THR A 14 6.72 5.52 54.51
CA THR A 14 7.94 5.04 55.15
C THR A 14 7.85 3.55 55.42
N LEU A 15 8.97 2.92 55.74
CA LEU A 15 9.00 1.55 56.25
C LEU A 15 8.43 1.49 57.68
N SER A 16 7.47 0.59 57.93
CA SER A 16 6.93 0.31 59.26
C SER A 16 7.79 -0.69 60.06
N ALA A 17 8.68 -1.42 59.35
CA ALA A 17 9.60 -2.38 59.98
C ALA A 17 10.93 -2.35 59.20
N ALA A 18 12.04 -2.62 59.88
CA ALA A 18 13.34 -2.75 59.26
C ALA A 18 13.37 -3.93 58.25
N ALA A 19 14.13 -3.78 57.18
CA ALA A 19 14.29 -4.80 56.17
C ALA A 19 15.79 -5.10 55.92
N THR A 20 16.15 -6.38 55.86
CA THR A 20 17.50 -6.79 55.49
C THR A 20 17.76 -6.57 53.99
N SER A 21 19.01 -6.57 53.56
CA SER A 21 19.34 -6.47 52.13
C SER A 21 18.83 -7.65 51.28
N THR A 22 18.42 -8.76 51.93
CA THR A 22 17.88 -9.96 51.27
C THR A 22 16.36 -10.06 51.37
N ALA A 23 15.70 -9.14 52.10
CA ALA A 23 14.25 -9.15 52.24
C ALA A 23 13.55 -8.88 50.90
N THR A 24 12.61 -9.75 50.56
CA THR A 24 11.77 -9.62 49.37
C THR A 24 10.36 -9.08 49.66
N THR A 25 10.08 -8.81 50.93
CA THR A 25 8.85 -8.19 51.38
C THR A 25 9.19 -6.96 52.21
N LEU A 26 8.55 -5.84 51.91
CA LEU A 26 8.68 -4.60 52.67
C LEU A 26 7.34 -4.24 53.28
N SER A 27 7.35 -3.84 54.59
CA SER A 27 6.14 -3.39 55.28
C SER A 27 6.08 -1.87 55.29
N LEU A 28 4.97 -1.30 54.83
CA LEU A 28 4.75 0.13 54.69
C LEU A 28 3.94 0.70 55.85
N SER A 29 4.27 1.94 56.25
CA SER A 29 3.53 2.65 57.31
C SER A 29 2.18 3.19 56.82
N SER A 30 2.01 3.41 55.53
CA SER A 30 0.77 3.87 54.91
C SER A 30 0.61 3.25 53.53
N THR A 31 -0.62 2.92 53.20
CA THR A 31 -1.02 2.42 51.86
C THR A 31 -1.76 3.47 51.04
N THR A 32 -1.75 4.73 51.49
CA THR A 32 -2.40 5.83 50.79
C THR A 32 -1.84 5.95 49.37
N ASN A 33 -2.72 6.00 48.37
CA ASN A 33 -2.44 6.05 46.96
C ASN A 33 -1.77 4.78 46.37
N LEU A 34 -1.57 3.73 47.13
CA LEU A 34 -1.16 2.44 46.58
C LEU A 34 -2.34 1.75 45.89
N PRO A 35 -2.14 1.05 44.79
CA PRO A 35 -3.17 0.24 44.18
C PRO A 35 -3.43 -1.01 45.04
N SER A 36 -4.60 -1.61 44.89
CA SER A 36 -4.92 -2.86 45.59
C SER A 36 -4.16 -4.08 45.05
N SER A 37 -3.65 -4.00 43.81
CA SER A 37 -2.86 -5.06 43.13
C SER A 37 -2.02 -4.49 42.03
N ILE A 38 -1.00 -5.24 41.61
CA ILE A 38 -0.20 -4.95 40.42
C ILE A 38 -0.79 -5.73 39.24
N PRO A 39 -1.06 -5.09 38.06
CA PRO A 39 -1.54 -5.81 36.88
C PRO A 39 -0.55 -6.88 36.44
N THR A 40 -1.05 -8.00 35.94
CA THR A 40 -0.22 -9.11 35.46
C THR A 40 0.75 -8.61 34.35
N GLY A 41 2.03 -8.95 34.48
CA GLY A 41 3.07 -8.51 33.53
C GLY A 41 3.56 -7.09 33.77
N SER A 42 3.17 -6.45 34.90
CA SER A 42 3.61 -5.09 35.24
C SER A 42 4.35 -5.08 36.58
N PHE A 43 5.03 -3.97 36.87
CA PHE A 43 5.67 -3.68 38.15
C PHE A 43 5.47 -2.22 38.52
N LEU A 44 5.44 -1.93 39.85
CA LEU A 44 5.41 -0.56 40.34
C LEU A 44 6.82 -0.19 40.86
N PRO A 45 7.50 0.77 40.26
CA PRO A 45 8.81 1.22 40.72
C PRO A 45 8.66 2.05 42.00
N LEU A 46 9.40 1.68 43.05
CA LEU A 46 9.52 2.47 44.27
C LEU A 46 11.00 2.75 44.51
N THR A 47 11.28 3.95 45.02
CA THR A 47 12.60 4.35 45.50
C THR A 47 12.60 4.42 47.00
N LEU A 48 13.47 3.67 47.63
CA LEU A 48 13.80 3.75 49.03
C LEU A 48 14.94 4.74 49.24
N ASN A 49 14.87 5.50 50.33
CA ASN A 49 15.91 6.50 50.62
C ASN A 49 16.06 6.60 52.15
N ASP A 50 17.30 6.61 52.64
CA ASP A 50 17.55 6.70 54.06
C ASP A 50 17.11 8.04 54.64
N VAL A 51 16.40 8.02 55.76
CA VAL A 51 15.88 9.21 56.39
C VAL A 51 16.97 10.05 57.04
N ALA A 52 18.10 9.44 57.40
CA ALA A 52 19.16 10.09 58.17
C ALA A 52 20.00 11.04 57.32
N THR A 53 20.38 10.64 56.10
CA THR A 53 21.27 11.44 55.26
C THR A 53 20.67 11.77 53.90
N GLY A 54 19.70 10.98 53.45
CA GLY A 54 19.14 11.09 52.09
C GLY A 54 20.11 10.70 50.97
N LEU A 55 21.28 10.17 51.26
CA LEU A 55 22.35 9.87 50.31
C LEU A 55 22.32 8.40 49.84
N VAL A 56 21.76 7.49 50.64
CA VAL A 56 21.63 6.08 50.26
C VAL A 56 20.24 5.87 49.66
N TYR A 57 20.19 5.23 48.52
CA TYR A 57 18.94 4.91 47.85
C TYR A 57 18.98 3.54 47.16
N GLU A 58 17.82 2.99 46.96
CA GLU A 58 17.62 1.74 46.22
C GLU A 58 16.31 1.82 45.43
N ILE A 59 16.37 1.38 44.20
CA ILE A 59 15.17 1.20 43.37
C ILE A 59 14.73 -0.26 43.46
N VAL A 60 13.45 -0.47 43.76
CA VAL A 60 12.82 -1.80 43.84
C VAL A 60 11.60 -1.84 42.95
N TYR A 61 11.32 -3.02 42.39
CA TYR A 61 10.12 -3.24 41.59
C TYR A 61 9.11 -4.05 42.40
N VAL A 62 7.96 -3.45 42.73
CA VAL A 62 6.87 -4.13 43.41
C VAL A 62 6.13 -5.00 42.37
N THR A 63 6.02 -6.29 42.69
CA THR A 63 5.35 -7.30 41.86
C THR A 63 4.02 -7.76 42.46
N ALA A 64 3.82 -7.59 43.79
CA ALA A 64 2.56 -7.88 44.43
C ALA A 64 2.34 -6.98 45.66
N ILE A 65 1.06 -6.75 45.99
CA ILE A 65 0.63 -5.97 47.18
C ILE A 65 -0.36 -6.79 47.97
N SER A 66 -0.15 -6.85 49.31
CA SER A 66 -1.06 -7.50 50.25
C SER A 66 -1.18 -6.64 51.52
N GLY A 67 -2.23 -5.83 51.59
CA GLY A 67 -2.40 -4.84 52.65
C GLY A 67 -1.24 -3.85 52.70
N SER A 68 -0.55 -3.72 53.84
CA SER A 68 0.62 -2.86 53.96
C SER A 68 1.94 -3.51 53.52
N ASN A 69 1.92 -4.77 53.11
CA ASN A 69 3.11 -5.47 52.63
C ASN A 69 3.20 -5.46 51.13
N VAL A 70 4.39 -5.14 50.61
CA VAL A 70 4.69 -5.19 49.17
C VAL A 70 5.77 -6.24 48.91
N THR A 71 5.54 -7.10 47.94
CA THR A 71 6.59 -8.03 47.44
C THR A 71 7.42 -7.31 46.40
N VAL A 72 8.74 -7.37 46.56
CA VAL A 72 9.68 -6.58 45.72
C VAL A 72 10.80 -7.41 45.10
N GLU A 73 11.17 -7.04 43.92
CA GLU A 73 12.49 -7.35 43.34
C GLU A 73 13.46 -6.23 43.73
N ARG A 74 14.57 -6.60 44.35
CA ARG A 74 15.55 -5.67 44.93
C ARG A 74 16.60 -5.25 43.89
N ALA A 75 17.35 -4.19 44.22
CA ALA A 75 18.54 -3.75 43.47
C ALA A 75 18.26 -3.51 41.97
N GLN A 76 17.22 -2.83 41.68
CA GLN A 76 16.84 -2.55 40.28
C GLN A 76 17.61 -1.33 39.70
N GLU A 77 17.68 -1.24 38.38
CA GLU A 77 18.27 -0.11 37.62
C GLU A 77 19.71 0.22 38.02
N GLY A 78 20.50 -0.80 38.41
CA GLY A 78 21.92 -0.64 38.76
C GLY A 78 22.14 -0.17 40.22
N THR A 79 21.09 -0.05 41.02
CA THR A 79 21.25 0.19 42.46
C THR A 79 21.63 -1.09 43.20
N GLY A 80 22.21 -0.98 44.41
CA GLY A 80 22.56 -2.12 45.24
C GLY A 80 21.49 -2.36 46.34
N ALA A 81 21.21 -3.63 46.67
CA ALA A 81 20.32 -3.95 47.76
C ALA A 81 20.93 -3.54 49.10
N GLN A 82 20.21 -2.73 49.86
CA GLN A 82 20.62 -2.19 51.16
C GLN A 82 19.80 -2.77 52.31
N ALA A 83 20.34 -2.72 53.54
CA ALA A 83 19.53 -2.89 54.72
C ALA A 83 18.85 -1.56 55.07
N TRP A 84 17.54 -1.59 55.32
CA TRP A 84 16.72 -0.42 55.57
C TRP A 84 16.16 -0.41 56.98
N ASN A 85 16.09 0.77 57.58
CA ASN A 85 15.56 0.95 58.93
C ASN A 85 14.07 1.32 58.89
N THR A 86 13.39 1.08 60.02
CA THR A 86 12.06 1.61 60.26
C THR A 86 12.07 3.13 60.12
N GLY A 87 11.16 3.71 59.33
CA GLY A 87 11.06 5.14 59.09
C GLY A 87 11.76 5.63 57.83
N ASP A 88 12.59 4.80 57.16
CA ASP A 88 13.18 5.17 55.88
C ASP A 88 12.11 5.42 54.85
N TYR A 89 12.37 6.41 53.94
CA TYR A 89 11.39 6.89 52.99
C TYR A 89 11.18 5.92 51.82
N ILE A 90 9.95 5.88 51.33
CA ILE A 90 9.55 5.15 50.11
C ILE A 90 8.68 6.07 49.29
N ARG A 91 9.03 6.19 48.00
CA ARG A 91 8.32 7.04 47.03
C ARG A 91 8.17 6.35 45.70
N CYS A 92 7.02 6.58 44.99
CA CYS A 92 6.88 6.30 43.61
C CYS A 92 7.30 7.56 42.81
N SER A 93 8.40 7.45 42.09
CA SER A 93 8.92 8.50 41.22
C SER A 93 9.37 7.90 39.88
N PRO A 94 9.27 8.62 38.77
CA PRO A 94 9.90 8.18 37.54
C PRO A 94 11.39 7.97 37.73
N THR A 95 11.89 6.81 37.34
CA THR A 95 13.33 6.45 37.36
C THR A 95 13.90 6.46 35.97
N ALA A 96 15.24 6.46 35.82
CA ALA A 96 15.90 6.47 34.53
C ALA A 96 15.50 5.24 33.68
N GLY A 97 15.41 4.05 34.31
CA GLY A 97 15.02 2.84 33.61
C GLY A 97 13.55 2.83 33.20
N THR A 98 12.66 3.37 34.05
CA THR A 98 11.24 3.49 33.68
C THR A 98 11.01 4.50 32.57
N VAL A 99 11.73 5.63 32.54
CA VAL A 99 11.68 6.58 31.43
C VAL A 99 12.25 5.96 30.16
N ALA A 100 13.34 5.19 30.25
CA ALA A 100 13.91 4.48 29.11
C ALA A 100 12.93 3.43 28.55
N ALA A 101 12.22 2.69 29.44
CA ALA A 101 11.21 1.71 29.01
C ALA A 101 10.03 2.39 28.29
N ILE A 102 9.55 3.55 28.79
CA ILE A 102 8.49 4.33 28.13
C ILE A 102 8.98 4.85 26.76
N ASN A 103 10.19 5.37 26.70
CA ASN A 103 10.78 5.85 25.45
C ASN A 103 11.00 4.71 24.44
N GLY A 104 11.41 3.52 24.90
CA GLY A 104 11.52 2.32 24.07
C GLY A 104 10.17 1.91 23.49
N SER A 105 9.13 1.84 24.32
CA SER A 105 7.77 1.53 23.88
C SER A 105 7.19 2.63 22.97
N ALA A 106 7.47 3.90 23.25
CA ALA A 106 7.07 5.02 22.40
C ALA A 106 7.82 5.00 21.06
N SER A 107 9.10 4.63 21.04
CA SER A 107 9.90 4.50 19.83
C SER A 107 9.43 3.35 18.94
N GLU A 108 8.96 2.24 19.52
CA GLU A 108 8.31 1.16 18.76
C GLU A 108 6.93 1.58 18.21
N ALA A 109 6.15 2.35 18.98
CA ALA A 109 4.87 2.89 18.53
C ALA A 109 5.02 4.03 17.50
N PHE A 110 6.10 4.77 17.56
CA PHE A 110 6.49 5.83 16.62
C PHE A 110 7.50 5.37 15.57
N ASN A 111 7.69 4.08 15.39
CA ASN A 111 8.51 3.61 14.29
C ASN A 111 7.84 4.08 12.99
N ALA A 112 8.57 4.91 12.21
CA ALA A 112 8.08 5.52 10.99
C ALA A 112 7.46 4.49 10.03
N SER A 113 7.96 3.25 10.05
CA SER A 113 7.39 2.12 9.32
C SER A 113 5.94 1.80 9.71
N ASN A 114 5.59 1.89 11.00
CA ASN A 114 4.22 1.66 11.45
C ASN A 114 3.29 2.84 11.15
N LEU A 115 3.82 4.07 11.19
CA LEU A 115 3.06 5.27 10.83
C LEU A 115 2.75 5.27 9.32
N TYR A 116 3.72 4.92 8.47
CA TYR A 116 3.49 4.80 7.02
C TYR A 116 2.59 3.60 6.68
N ALA A 117 2.73 2.47 7.36
CA ALA A 117 1.84 1.32 7.17
C ALA A 117 0.40 1.60 7.61
N SER A 118 0.19 2.47 8.62
CA SER A 118 -1.15 2.83 9.10
C SER A 118 -1.81 3.97 8.31
N THR A 119 -1.04 4.79 7.57
CA THR A 119 -1.56 5.92 6.79
C THR A 119 -1.96 5.55 5.36
N GLY A 120 -1.77 4.29 4.94
CA GLY A 120 -2.15 3.82 3.60
C GLY A 120 -1.36 4.49 2.46
N VAL A 121 -0.17 5.04 2.74
CA VAL A 121 0.71 5.61 1.71
C VAL A 121 1.51 4.46 1.09
N PHE A 122 1.34 4.27 -0.22
CA PHE A 122 2.20 3.38 -0.99
C PHE A 122 3.53 4.09 -1.25
N SER A 123 4.63 3.54 -0.71
CA SER A 123 5.97 4.14 -0.81
C SER A 123 6.83 3.50 -1.90
N ASN A 124 6.41 2.37 -2.43
CA ASN A 124 7.12 1.62 -3.45
C ASN A 124 6.23 1.39 -4.67
N ILE A 125 6.85 1.30 -5.84
CA ILE A 125 6.18 1.07 -7.10
C ILE A 125 7.00 0.10 -7.97
N GLN A 126 6.32 -0.84 -8.60
CA GLN A 126 6.89 -1.67 -9.65
C GLN A 126 6.02 -1.59 -10.90
N VAL A 127 6.66 -1.31 -12.04
CA VAL A 127 6.00 -1.16 -13.33
C VAL A 127 6.36 -2.34 -14.23
N PHE A 128 5.35 -3.00 -14.76
CA PHE A 128 5.49 -4.09 -15.73
C PHE A 128 5.04 -3.60 -17.11
N THR A 129 5.98 -3.50 -18.03
CA THR A 129 5.76 -3.24 -19.46
C THR A 129 5.80 -4.51 -20.30
N SER A 130 6.09 -5.64 -19.65
CA SER A 130 6.05 -7.01 -20.19
C SER A 130 5.59 -7.96 -19.09
N SER A 131 5.07 -9.12 -19.48
CA SER A 131 4.62 -10.15 -18.53
C SER A 131 5.76 -10.64 -17.64
N GLY A 132 5.45 -10.96 -16.38
CA GLY A 132 6.41 -11.38 -15.39
C GLY A 132 5.75 -11.87 -14.11
N THR A 133 6.48 -11.82 -13.01
CA THR A 133 5.98 -12.20 -11.68
C THR A 133 6.26 -11.08 -10.69
N PHE A 134 5.25 -10.70 -9.94
CA PHE A 134 5.39 -9.85 -8.77
C PHE A 134 5.52 -10.74 -7.53
N THR A 135 6.64 -10.66 -6.82
CA THR A 135 6.80 -11.33 -5.54
C THR A 135 6.53 -10.31 -4.42
N VAL A 136 5.54 -10.60 -3.60
CA VAL A 136 5.13 -9.72 -2.50
C VAL A 136 6.27 -9.56 -1.50
N PRO A 137 6.76 -8.33 -1.24
CA PRO A 137 7.85 -8.10 -0.30
C PRO A 137 7.50 -8.50 1.14
N ALA A 138 8.53 -8.73 1.96
CA ALA A 138 8.36 -9.03 3.37
C ALA A 138 7.62 -7.89 4.09
N GLY A 139 6.63 -8.23 4.93
CA GLY A 139 5.82 -7.27 5.68
C GLY A 139 4.68 -6.62 4.90
N VAL A 140 4.60 -6.80 3.57
CA VAL A 140 3.53 -6.24 2.74
C VAL A 140 2.30 -7.16 2.79
N THR A 141 1.15 -6.62 3.19
CA THR A 141 -0.13 -7.34 3.27
C THR A 141 -1.21 -6.77 2.37
N LYS A 142 -0.95 -5.60 1.78
CA LYS A 142 -1.83 -4.96 0.79
C LYS A 142 -1.01 -4.36 -0.34
N VAL A 143 -1.55 -4.45 -1.56
CA VAL A 143 -0.98 -3.83 -2.75
C VAL A 143 -2.11 -3.13 -3.51
N LYS A 144 -1.79 -2.00 -4.13
CA LYS A 144 -2.66 -1.39 -5.14
C LYS A 144 -2.14 -1.80 -6.51
N ALA A 145 -3.03 -2.31 -7.37
CA ALA A 145 -2.68 -2.62 -8.75
C ALA A 145 -3.52 -1.79 -9.71
N THR A 146 -2.84 -1.23 -10.72
CA THR A 146 -3.46 -0.60 -11.89
C THR A 146 -3.12 -1.44 -13.10
N VAL A 147 -4.13 -2.02 -13.75
CA VAL A 147 -3.99 -2.95 -14.88
C VAL A 147 -4.69 -2.36 -16.08
N VAL A 148 -3.96 -2.19 -17.18
CA VAL A 148 -4.49 -1.66 -18.45
C VAL A 148 -4.28 -2.67 -19.56
N GLY A 149 -5.34 -3.01 -20.30
CA GLY A 149 -5.29 -3.90 -21.46
C GLY A 149 -4.60 -3.28 -22.67
N GLY A 150 -4.18 -4.07 -23.63
CA GLY A 150 -3.60 -3.55 -24.88
C GLY A 150 -4.65 -2.87 -25.76
N GLY A 151 -4.28 -1.84 -26.50
CA GLY A 151 -5.16 -1.19 -27.48
C GLY A 151 -5.31 -2.00 -28.76
N GLY A 152 -6.45 -1.87 -29.44
CA GLY A 152 -6.68 -2.44 -30.77
C GLY A 152 -6.10 -1.60 -31.88
N GLY A 153 -5.81 -2.21 -33.00
CA GLY A 153 -5.29 -1.52 -34.21
C GLY A 153 -6.38 -0.82 -35.03
N GLY A 154 -6.02 0.29 -35.64
CA GLY A 154 -6.89 0.97 -36.59
C GLY A 154 -6.99 0.19 -37.91
N SER A 155 -7.97 0.53 -38.71
CA SER A 155 -8.29 -0.15 -39.97
C SER A 155 -7.47 0.42 -41.12
N ALA A 156 -7.19 -0.43 -42.13
CA ALA A 156 -6.63 -0.03 -43.41
C ALA A 156 -7.61 0.85 -44.22
N CYS A 157 -7.11 1.54 -45.22
CA CYS A 157 -7.87 2.17 -46.27
C CYS A 157 -7.47 1.56 -47.62
N ASN A 158 -8.45 1.23 -48.44
CA ASN A 158 -8.24 0.62 -49.75
C ASN A 158 -9.16 1.31 -50.77
N SER A 159 -9.28 2.60 -50.70
CA SER A 159 -10.10 3.36 -51.66
C SER A 159 -9.33 3.59 -52.94
N THR A 160 -9.90 3.19 -54.07
CA THR A 160 -9.39 3.42 -55.40
C THR A 160 -9.99 4.67 -56.05
N SER A 161 -10.91 5.36 -55.40
CA SER A 161 -11.64 6.52 -55.93
C SER A 161 -11.37 7.76 -55.11
N THR A 162 -10.86 8.81 -55.82
CA THR A 162 -10.73 10.15 -55.23
C THR A 162 -12.08 10.84 -54.98
N ALA A 163 -13.17 10.32 -55.55
CA ALA A 163 -14.53 10.86 -55.37
C ALA A 163 -15.29 10.24 -54.21
N ALA A 164 -14.80 9.08 -53.71
CA ALA A 164 -15.40 8.40 -52.56
C ALA A 164 -14.26 7.90 -51.67
N SER A 165 -13.73 8.80 -50.87
CA SER A 165 -12.67 8.44 -49.89
C SER A 165 -13.27 7.60 -48.79
N PHE A 166 -12.96 6.31 -48.75
CA PHE A 166 -13.24 5.44 -47.66
C PHE A 166 -12.13 5.54 -46.65
N SER A 167 -12.42 5.91 -45.42
CA SER A 167 -11.47 5.90 -44.30
C SER A 167 -11.72 4.74 -43.38
N GLY A 168 -10.65 4.12 -42.90
CA GLY A 168 -10.72 3.06 -41.92
C GLY A 168 -11.09 3.59 -40.52
N GLY A 169 -11.84 2.83 -39.78
CA GLY A 169 -12.15 3.15 -38.37
C GLY A 169 -10.92 3.10 -37.47
N GLY A 170 -10.94 3.82 -36.36
CA GLY A 170 -9.94 3.74 -35.31
C GLY A 170 -10.12 2.50 -34.44
N GLY A 171 -9.01 1.94 -33.94
CA GLY A 171 -9.04 0.86 -32.93
C GLY A 171 -9.50 1.34 -31.56
N GLY A 172 -10.15 0.49 -30.80
CA GLY A 172 -10.53 0.79 -29.41
C GLY A 172 -9.35 0.72 -28.45
N SER A 173 -9.40 1.40 -27.32
CA SER A 173 -8.40 1.25 -26.26
C SER A 173 -8.70 0.09 -25.33
N GLY A 174 -7.70 -0.40 -24.60
CA GLY A 174 -7.89 -1.40 -23.55
C GLY A 174 -8.66 -0.85 -22.35
N GLY A 175 -9.35 -1.75 -21.63
CA GLY A 175 -9.98 -1.44 -20.34
C GLY A 175 -8.95 -1.18 -19.25
N THR A 176 -9.39 -0.67 -18.10
CA THR A 176 -8.52 -0.40 -16.96
C THR A 176 -9.18 -0.87 -15.67
N ALA A 177 -8.48 -1.72 -14.88
CA ALA A 177 -8.87 -2.11 -13.55
C ALA A 177 -7.91 -1.51 -12.53
N ILE A 178 -8.46 -0.89 -11.49
CA ILE A 178 -7.70 -0.34 -10.36
C ILE A 178 -8.29 -0.90 -9.07
N GLY A 179 -7.46 -1.48 -8.21
CA GLY A 179 -7.96 -2.04 -6.95
C GLY A 179 -6.86 -2.21 -5.92
N ILE A 180 -7.28 -2.35 -4.65
CA ILE A 180 -6.43 -2.65 -3.50
C ILE A 180 -6.71 -4.08 -3.06
N TYR A 181 -5.67 -4.91 -3.04
CA TYR A 181 -5.79 -6.34 -2.79
C TYR A 181 -5.03 -6.77 -1.56
N SER A 182 -5.63 -7.65 -0.76
CA SER A 182 -4.94 -8.31 0.34
C SER A 182 -4.05 -9.41 -0.23
N VAL A 183 -2.79 -9.43 0.20
CA VAL A 183 -1.75 -10.35 -0.27
C VAL A 183 -0.96 -10.91 0.92
N THR A 184 -0.21 -11.99 0.69
CA THR A 184 0.65 -12.58 1.71
C THR A 184 2.12 -12.32 1.37
N PRO A 185 2.95 -11.89 2.35
CA PRO A 185 4.39 -11.76 2.12
C PRO A 185 5.01 -13.01 1.52
N GLY A 186 5.84 -12.84 0.48
CA GLY A 186 6.45 -13.95 -0.27
C GLY A 186 5.55 -14.58 -1.34
N GLN A 187 4.27 -14.20 -1.45
CA GLN A 187 3.37 -14.69 -2.50
C GLN A 187 3.89 -14.27 -3.89
N ALA A 188 3.97 -15.23 -4.82
CA ALA A 188 4.27 -14.97 -6.22
C ALA A 188 2.96 -14.77 -7.01
N ILE A 189 2.81 -13.60 -7.63
CA ILE A 189 1.62 -13.22 -8.40
C ILE A 189 2.04 -13.07 -9.86
N THR A 190 1.42 -13.85 -10.75
CA THR A 190 1.66 -13.75 -12.18
C THR A 190 1.11 -12.43 -12.72
N VAL A 191 1.93 -11.69 -13.42
CA VAL A 191 1.55 -10.46 -14.12
C VAL A 191 1.54 -10.72 -15.62
N THR A 192 0.40 -10.51 -16.26
CA THR A 192 0.28 -10.57 -17.73
C THR A 192 0.13 -9.15 -18.25
N VAL A 193 0.95 -8.77 -19.22
CA VAL A 193 0.83 -7.51 -19.95
C VAL A 193 0.42 -7.83 -21.37
N GLY A 194 -0.76 -7.37 -21.77
CA GLY A 194 -1.33 -7.59 -23.08
C GLY A 194 -0.61 -6.78 -24.16
N GLY A 195 -0.29 -7.39 -25.27
CA GLY A 195 0.23 -6.70 -26.44
C GLY A 195 -0.81 -5.79 -27.11
N GLY A 196 -0.36 -4.74 -27.77
CA GLY A 196 -1.21 -3.96 -28.68
C GLY A 196 -1.50 -4.74 -29.96
N GLY A 197 -2.71 -4.53 -30.50
CA GLY A 197 -3.12 -5.10 -31.78
C GLY A 197 -2.43 -4.40 -32.98
N GLY A 198 -1.97 -5.17 -33.93
CA GLY A 198 -1.54 -4.63 -35.22
C GLY A 198 -2.73 -4.09 -36.04
N ASN A 199 -2.49 -3.70 -37.26
CA ASN A 199 -3.55 -3.25 -38.18
C ASN A 199 -4.79 -4.17 -38.10
N SER A 200 -5.93 -3.61 -37.85
CA SER A 200 -7.24 -4.30 -37.71
C SER A 200 -7.31 -5.46 -36.73
N SER A 201 -6.33 -5.56 -35.83
CA SER A 201 -6.26 -6.65 -34.83
C SER A 201 -6.59 -6.17 -33.43
N ASN A 202 -7.19 -7.06 -32.64
CA ASN A 202 -7.49 -6.77 -31.24
C ASN A 202 -6.21 -6.66 -30.40
N GLY A 203 -6.24 -5.81 -29.39
CA GLY A 203 -5.29 -5.85 -28.29
C GLY A 203 -5.52 -7.08 -27.41
N SER A 204 -4.51 -7.40 -26.59
CA SER A 204 -4.56 -8.54 -25.68
C SER A 204 -4.90 -8.10 -24.25
N THR A 205 -5.37 -9.06 -23.46
CA THR A 205 -5.72 -8.87 -22.04
C THR A 205 -4.48 -8.71 -21.17
N SER A 206 -4.53 -7.78 -20.22
CA SER A 206 -3.61 -7.69 -19.09
C SER A 206 -4.28 -8.20 -17.80
N SER A 207 -3.48 -8.73 -16.87
CA SER A 207 -4.00 -9.19 -15.57
C SER A 207 -2.96 -9.09 -14.45
N PHE A 208 -3.45 -8.96 -13.23
CA PHE A 208 -2.68 -9.09 -12.00
C PHE A 208 -3.18 -10.33 -11.25
N GLY A 209 -2.53 -11.47 -11.49
CA GLY A 209 -2.96 -12.78 -11.00
C GLY A 209 -4.41 -13.08 -11.35
N SER A 210 -5.14 -13.58 -10.35
CA SER A 210 -6.60 -13.75 -10.39
C SER A 210 -7.37 -12.57 -9.77
N PHE A 211 -6.67 -11.53 -9.34
CA PHE A 211 -7.30 -10.40 -8.65
C PHE A 211 -8.09 -9.50 -9.59
N CYS A 212 -7.48 -9.09 -10.71
CA CYS A 212 -8.16 -8.26 -11.68
C CYS A 212 -7.63 -8.48 -13.10
N THR A 213 -8.49 -8.13 -14.06
CA THR A 213 -8.19 -8.24 -15.50
C THR A 213 -8.69 -7.00 -16.23
N ALA A 214 -8.00 -6.65 -17.31
CA ALA A 214 -8.41 -5.63 -18.26
C ALA A 214 -8.25 -6.19 -19.67
N THR A 215 -9.36 -6.33 -20.41
CA THR A 215 -9.33 -6.86 -21.78
C THR A 215 -8.74 -5.83 -22.73
N GLY A 216 -8.19 -6.31 -23.84
CA GLY A 216 -7.73 -5.43 -24.89
C GLY A 216 -8.88 -4.78 -25.66
N GLY A 217 -8.62 -3.64 -26.26
CA GLY A 217 -9.53 -2.99 -27.20
C GLY A 217 -9.64 -3.78 -28.50
N SER A 218 -10.81 -3.66 -29.16
CA SER A 218 -11.03 -4.28 -30.45
C SER A 218 -10.27 -3.58 -31.57
N GLY A 219 -9.83 -4.34 -32.56
CA GLY A 219 -9.33 -3.79 -33.82
C GLY A 219 -10.47 -3.32 -34.72
N ALA A 220 -10.26 -2.24 -35.44
CA ALA A 220 -11.27 -1.72 -36.37
C ALA A 220 -11.37 -2.61 -37.62
N GLY A 221 -12.60 -2.92 -38.01
CA GLY A 221 -12.86 -3.61 -39.27
C GLY A 221 -12.62 -2.71 -40.47
N PHE A 222 -12.38 -3.31 -41.64
CA PHE A 222 -12.30 -2.63 -42.91
C PHE A 222 -13.44 -3.08 -43.83
N THR A 223 -14.05 -2.12 -44.49
CA THR A 223 -14.98 -2.39 -45.59
C THR A 223 -14.63 -1.49 -46.75
N SER A 224 -14.65 -2.03 -47.96
CA SER A 224 -14.35 -1.29 -49.22
C SER A 224 -15.55 -0.53 -49.75
N THR A 225 -16.73 -0.74 -49.22
CA THR A 225 -18.01 -0.24 -49.77
C THR A 225 -18.86 0.55 -48.78
N GLN A 226 -18.49 0.57 -47.53
CA GLN A 226 -19.26 1.23 -46.47
C GLN A 226 -18.34 1.92 -45.46
N VAL A 227 -18.90 2.78 -44.63
CA VAL A 227 -18.24 3.39 -43.49
C VAL A 227 -17.81 2.28 -42.53
N SER A 228 -16.53 2.24 -42.12
CA SER A 228 -16.04 1.35 -41.10
C SER A 228 -16.37 1.95 -39.74
N ALA A 229 -17.13 1.24 -38.92
CA ALA A 229 -17.39 1.64 -37.54
C ALA A 229 -16.10 1.66 -36.75
N GLY A 230 -15.97 2.59 -35.84
CA GLY A 230 -14.93 2.63 -34.83
C GLY A 230 -15.02 1.39 -33.93
N ALA A 231 -13.87 0.88 -33.51
CA ALA A 231 -13.81 -0.34 -32.72
C ALA A 231 -14.13 -0.10 -31.25
N GLY A 232 -14.72 -1.10 -30.61
CA GLY A 232 -15.08 -1.05 -29.20
C GLY A 232 -13.89 -1.03 -28.27
N GLY A 233 -13.99 -0.31 -27.15
CA GLY A 233 -13.04 -0.40 -26.06
C GLY A 233 -13.08 -1.75 -25.35
N GLY A 234 -11.98 -2.11 -24.68
CA GLY A 234 -11.92 -3.26 -23.81
C GLY A 234 -12.63 -2.98 -22.47
N SER A 235 -13.02 -4.03 -21.77
CA SER A 235 -13.63 -3.96 -20.45
C SER A 235 -12.66 -4.33 -19.35
N ALA A 236 -13.01 -4.06 -18.10
CA ALA A 236 -12.23 -4.44 -16.93
C ALA A 236 -13.08 -5.12 -15.86
N SER A 237 -12.48 -5.92 -15.02
CA SER A 237 -13.15 -6.61 -13.92
C SER A 237 -12.20 -6.90 -12.76
N GLY A 238 -12.77 -7.11 -11.54
CA GLY A 238 -12.03 -7.44 -10.33
C GLY A 238 -11.38 -6.23 -9.63
N GLY A 239 -11.42 -5.04 -10.21
CA GLY A 239 -10.97 -3.81 -9.56
C GLY A 239 -12.04 -3.17 -8.68
N ASP A 240 -11.61 -2.35 -7.72
CA ASP A 240 -12.50 -1.45 -7.00
C ASP A 240 -13.08 -0.39 -7.97
N VAL A 241 -12.28 -0.02 -8.97
CA VAL A 241 -12.68 0.84 -10.07
C VAL A 241 -12.39 0.09 -11.37
N ASN A 242 -13.44 -0.12 -12.20
CA ASN A 242 -13.31 -0.74 -13.51
C ASN A 242 -13.76 0.31 -14.54
N ILE A 243 -12.91 0.58 -15.52
CA ILE A 243 -13.11 1.60 -16.55
C ILE A 243 -13.05 0.90 -17.91
N ASP A 244 -14.09 1.07 -18.71
CA ASP A 244 -14.09 0.60 -20.08
C ASP A 244 -13.18 1.49 -20.94
N GLY A 245 -12.50 0.90 -21.89
CA GLY A 245 -11.68 1.61 -22.85
C GLY A 245 -12.51 2.51 -23.78
N GLY A 246 -11.89 3.59 -24.26
CA GLY A 246 -12.51 4.47 -25.23
C GLY A 246 -12.71 3.78 -26.58
N TYR A 247 -13.84 4.07 -27.24
CA TYR A 247 -14.09 3.63 -28.61
C TYR A 247 -13.16 4.34 -29.59
N GLY A 248 -12.81 3.66 -30.66
CA GLY A 248 -12.20 4.30 -31.81
C GLY A 248 -13.25 5.14 -32.56
N GLY A 249 -12.77 6.13 -33.33
CA GLY A 249 -13.63 6.94 -34.20
C GLY A 249 -14.05 6.17 -35.45
N ASP A 250 -15.27 6.46 -35.94
CA ASP A 250 -15.77 5.89 -37.17
C ASP A 250 -14.97 6.37 -38.38
N GLY A 251 -14.75 5.51 -39.33
CA GLY A 251 -14.26 5.86 -40.66
C GLY A 251 -15.36 6.48 -41.50
N GLN A 252 -15.01 7.26 -42.54
CA GLN A 252 -15.99 7.92 -43.43
C GLN A 252 -15.80 7.60 -44.89
N ASN A 253 -16.89 7.70 -45.65
CA ASN A 253 -16.94 7.51 -47.09
C ASN A 253 -17.35 8.79 -47.83
N SER A 254 -16.75 9.91 -47.55
CA SER A 254 -17.02 11.15 -48.28
C SER A 254 -15.77 12.03 -48.37
N SER A 255 -15.85 13.08 -49.18
CA SER A 255 -14.78 14.06 -49.34
C SER A 255 -14.39 14.82 -48.09
N TYR A 256 -15.13 14.67 -47.01
CA TYR A 256 -14.86 15.28 -45.71
C TYR A 256 -14.18 14.28 -44.78
N ILE A 257 -12.97 14.60 -44.40
CA ILE A 257 -12.16 13.76 -43.51
C ILE A 257 -12.54 14.11 -42.06
N PHE A 258 -13.39 13.30 -41.46
CA PHE A 258 -13.60 13.34 -40.03
C PHE A 258 -13.28 11.98 -39.47
N THR A 259 -12.39 11.91 -38.51
CA THR A 259 -12.20 10.81 -37.55
C THR A 259 -11.50 9.56 -38.10
N GLY A 260 -11.71 8.42 -37.46
CA GLY A 260 -10.85 7.25 -37.54
C GLY A 260 -9.73 7.30 -36.51
N ASN A 261 -9.76 8.24 -35.56
CA ASN A 261 -8.80 8.29 -34.46
C ASN A 261 -8.98 7.07 -33.54
N GLY A 262 -7.88 6.56 -33.03
CA GLY A 262 -7.91 5.49 -32.05
C GLY A 262 -8.51 5.95 -30.71
N GLY A 263 -9.10 5.01 -29.96
CA GLY A 263 -9.65 5.23 -28.62
C GLY A 263 -8.57 5.65 -27.64
N ALA A 264 -8.89 6.62 -26.78
CA ALA A 264 -8.02 7.02 -25.68
C ALA A 264 -8.08 5.99 -24.54
N SER A 265 -6.93 5.65 -23.97
CA SER A 265 -6.81 4.82 -22.78
C SER A 265 -6.87 5.68 -21.51
N PHE A 266 -6.81 5.02 -20.34
CA PHE A 266 -6.66 5.69 -19.06
C PHE A 266 -5.44 6.64 -19.01
N PHE A 267 -4.36 6.31 -19.72
CA PHE A 267 -3.13 7.09 -19.74
C PHE A 267 -3.04 8.12 -20.87
N GLY A 268 -3.99 8.16 -21.79
CA GLY A 268 -3.99 9.18 -22.82
C GLY A 268 -4.43 8.75 -24.21
N GLY A 269 -4.12 9.61 -25.15
CA GLY A 269 -4.71 9.64 -26.48
C GLY A 269 -4.36 8.48 -27.40
N GLY A 270 -5.34 8.11 -28.21
CA GLY A 270 -5.19 7.16 -29.29
C GLY A 270 -4.39 7.72 -30.48
N GLY A 271 -4.08 6.82 -31.40
CA GLY A 271 -3.42 7.17 -32.66
C GLY A 271 -4.30 8.07 -33.53
N ARG A 272 -3.69 9.02 -34.21
CA ARG A 272 -4.40 9.88 -35.18
C ARG A 272 -4.68 9.11 -36.46
N ALA A 273 -5.86 9.32 -37.04
CA ALA A 273 -6.12 8.91 -38.38
C ALA A 273 -5.15 9.61 -39.37
N GLY A 274 -4.71 8.92 -40.40
CA GLY A 274 -3.66 9.43 -41.29
C GLY A 274 -3.78 8.98 -42.72
N SER A 275 -3.12 9.74 -43.61
CA SER A 275 -2.95 9.44 -45.04
C SER A 275 -1.45 9.39 -45.38
N PRO A 276 -0.95 8.35 -46.01
CA PRO A 276 -1.67 7.13 -46.38
C PRO A 276 -1.94 6.20 -45.17
N ASN A 277 -1.22 6.35 -44.04
CA ASN A 277 -1.28 5.43 -42.93
C ASN A 277 -1.77 6.13 -41.67
N GLY A 278 -2.58 5.42 -40.85
CA GLY A 278 -2.90 5.81 -39.49
C GLY A 278 -1.68 5.73 -38.57
N THR A 279 -1.63 6.56 -37.51
CA THR A 279 -0.55 6.50 -36.55
C THR A 279 -0.87 5.50 -35.44
N SER A 280 0.16 4.88 -34.87
CA SER A 280 -0.01 4.05 -33.68
C SER A 280 -0.51 4.87 -32.52
N GLY A 281 -1.12 4.20 -31.53
CA GLY A 281 -1.44 4.79 -30.24
C GLY A 281 -0.21 5.44 -29.58
N SER A 282 -0.42 6.42 -28.71
CA SER A 282 0.67 7.19 -28.09
C SER A 282 0.86 6.91 -26.60
N ALA A 283 -0.12 6.28 -25.95
CA ALA A 283 -0.08 5.94 -24.54
C ALA A 283 -0.38 4.45 -24.33
N TYR A 284 0.05 3.88 -23.22
CA TYR A 284 -0.22 2.48 -22.89
C TYR A 284 -1.73 2.16 -22.98
N GLY A 285 -2.05 1.08 -23.69
CA GLY A 285 -3.42 0.63 -23.91
C GLY A 285 -4.23 1.44 -24.91
N SER A 286 -3.69 2.48 -25.55
CA SER A 286 -4.45 3.29 -26.51
C SER A 286 -4.59 2.62 -27.88
N GLY A 287 -5.73 2.89 -28.57
CA GLY A 287 -6.01 2.36 -29.90
C GLY A 287 -5.22 3.04 -30.99
N GLY A 288 -5.01 2.35 -32.10
CA GLY A 288 -4.39 2.89 -33.33
C GLY A 288 -5.38 3.65 -34.21
N GLY A 289 -4.90 4.68 -34.92
CA GLY A 289 -5.71 5.45 -35.87
C GLY A 289 -5.94 4.71 -37.20
N GLY A 290 -7.09 4.94 -37.84
CA GLY A 290 -7.41 4.41 -39.16
C GLY A 290 -6.68 5.14 -40.28
N ALA A 291 -6.49 4.48 -41.41
CA ALA A 291 -5.98 5.09 -42.66
C ALA A 291 -7.12 5.75 -43.44
N TYR A 292 -6.80 6.80 -44.22
CA TYR A 292 -7.75 7.42 -45.13
C TYR A 292 -7.10 7.84 -46.41
N ASN A 293 -7.91 8.07 -47.44
CA ASN A 293 -7.53 8.63 -48.73
C ASN A 293 -6.27 7.99 -49.35
N SER A 294 -6.24 6.66 -49.39
CA SER A 294 -5.12 5.88 -49.93
C SER A 294 -5.63 4.59 -50.56
N THR A 295 -4.94 4.14 -51.62
CA THR A 295 -5.22 2.86 -52.28
C THR A 295 -4.58 1.68 -51.58
N SER A 296 -3.72 1.93 -50.60
CA SER A 296 -2.98 0.89 -49.83
C SER A 296 -2.53 1.35 -48.44
N GLY A 297 -3.35 2.21 -47.80
CA GLY A 297 -3.03 2.70 -46.45
C GLY A 297 -3.26 1.65 -45.37
N SER A 298 -2.37 1.59 -44.41
CA SER A 298 -2.48 0.72 -43.21
C SER A 298 -2.94 1.49 -42.03
N GLY A 299 -3.81 0.90 -41.20
CA GLY A 299 -4.13 1.44 -39.89
C GLY A 299 -2.90 1.40 -38.96
N GLY A 300 -2.86 2.32 -38.01
CA GLY A 300 -1.87 2.34 -36.95
C GLY A 300 -2.09 1.19 -35.95
N ALA A 301 -1.04 0.74 -35.32
CA ALA A 301 -1.11 -0.26 -34.27
C ALA A 301 -1.65 0.34 -32.96
N GLY A 302 -2.39 -0.44 -32.18
CA GLY A 302 -2.62 -0.16 -30.78
C GLY A 302 -1.34 -0.35 -29.97
N THR A 303 -1.28 0.24 -28.78
CA THR A 303 -0.13 0.12 -27.90
C THR A 303 -0.31 -1.02 -26.88
N PRO A 304 0.79 -1.60 -26.38
CA PRO A 304 0.70 -2.55 -25.29
C PRO A 304 0.01 -1.97 -24.05
N GLY A 305 -0.55 -2.86 -23.25
CA GLY A 305 -1.01 -2.54 -21.90
C GLY A 305 0.15 -2.29 -20.95
N ILE A 306 -0.20 -2.12 -19.66
CA ILE A 306 0.75 -1.92 -18.58
C ILE A 306 0.13 -2.43 -17.27
N VAL A 307 0.97 -2.91 -16.36
CA VAL A 307 0.56 -3.21 -14.99
C VAL A 307 1.48 -2.45 -14.03
N ILE A 308 0.87 -1.70 -13.10
CA ILE A 308 1.58 -0.92 -12.08
C ILE A 308 1.15 -1.47 -10.73
N VAL A 309 2.11 -1.86 -9.90
CA VAL A 309 1.87 -2.35 -8.53
C VAL A 309 2.54 -1.40 -7.55
N GLU A 310 1.76 -0.93 -6.58
CA GLU A 310 2.18 0.01 -5.53
C GLU A 310 1.96 -0.64 -4.15
N TRP A 311 2.93 -0.48 -3.19
CA TRP A 311 2.85 -1.04 -1.84
C TRP A 311 3.59 -0.24 -0.78
#